data_14252926579b63c181bf789b392a87af
#
_entry.id   14252926579b63c181bf789b392a87af
#
_cell.length_a   1.000
_cell.length_b   1.000
_cell.length_c   1.000
_cell.angle_alpha   90.00
_cell.angle_beta   90.00
_cell.angle_gamma   90.00
#
_symmetry.space_group_name_H-M   'P 1'
#
loop_
_entity.id
_entity.type
_entity.pdbx_description
1 polymer ?
#
loop_
_entity_poly.entity_id
_entity_poly.type
_entity_poly.pdbx_seq_one_letter_code
_entity_poly.pdbx_strand_id
1 'polypeptide(L)'
;YLGSESLINDALHRGGAVVVRLYLDEPHYVLLTGEHDGVVEMFDPYYRAESFNEQDILLVTDRETSCNRLVPEQYFNQEGETIYALGPFEGREAVILFNGRTKLEPEKTIEYFI
;
A
#
# COMPACT_ATOMS: atom_id res chain seq x y z
N TYR A 1 -1.47 7.69 5.81
CA TYR A 1 -1.61 6.61 6.77
C TYR A 1 -2.64 5.59 6.31
N LEU A 2 -2.62 4.42 6.91
CA LEU A 2 -3.61 3.38 6.68
C LEU A 2 -4.44 3.17 7.94
N GLY A 3 -5.71 2.85 7.78
CA GLY A 3 -6.66 2.67 8.88
C GLY A 3 -8.09 2.96 8.41
N SER A 4 -9.07 2.76 9.29
CA SER A 4 -10.48 2.85 8.91
C SER A 4 -10.91 4.22 8.36
N GLU A 5 -10.21 5.29 8.76
CA GLU A 5 -10.54 6.64 8.30
C GLU A 5 -9.63 7.12 7.17
N SER A 6 -8.76 6.27 6.65
CA SER A 6 -7.75 6.64 5.67
C SER A 6 -8.34 6.71 4.27
N LEU A 7 -7.89 7.70 3.48
CA LEU A 7 -8.25 7.80 2.07
C LEU A 7 -7.68 6.63 1.28
N ILE A 8 -6.53 6.10 1.70
CA ILE A 8 -5.92 4.93 1.07
C ILE A 8 -6.84 3.72 1.22
N ASN A 9 -7.30 3.45 2.45
CA ASN A 9 -8.20 2.34 2.70
C ASN A 9 -9.53 2.51 1.96
N ASP A 10 -10.07 3.72 1.95
CA ASP A 10 -11.31 4.00 1.22
C ASP A 10 -11.14 3.71 -0.28
N ALA A 11 -10.03 4.14 -0.86
CA ALA A 11 -9.74 3.88 -2.27
C ALA A 11 -9.64 2.39 -2.57
N LEU A 12 -8.94 1.64 -1.73
CA LEU A 12 -8.79 0.19 -1.91
C LEU A 12 -10.15 -0.52 -1.81
N HIS A 13 -11.00 -0.10 -0.87
CA HIS A 13 -12.34 -0.69 -0.72
C HIS A 13 -13.26 -0.34 -1.87
N ARG A 14 -12.97 0.71 -2.63
CA ARG A 14 -13.73 1.09 -3.82
C ARG A 14 -13.19 0.43 -5.08
N GLY A 15 -12.21 -0.44 -4.97
CA GLY A 15 -11.61 -1.12 -6.12
C GLY A 15 -10.50 -0.31 -6.80
N GLY A 16 -10.06 0.75 -6.16
CA GLY A 16 -8.91 1.51 -6.65
C GLY A 16 -7.59 0.86 -6.29
N ALA A 17 -6.51 1.40 -6.83
CA ALA A 17 -5.16 1.02 -6.48
C ALA A 17 -4.39 2.25 -6.04
N VAL A 18 -3.39 2.09 -5.19
CA VAL A 18 -2.65 3.22 -4.65
C VAL A 18 -1.15 2.97 -4.82
N VAL A 19 -0.48 3.88 -5.52
CA VAL A 19 0.98 3.86 -5.61
C VAL A 19 1.50 4.63 -4.41
N VAL A 20 2.34 4.02 -3.60
CA VAL A 20 2.92 4.67 -2.42
C VAL A 20 4.43 4.53 -2.45
N ARG A 21 5.11 5.50 -1.85
CA ARG A 21 6.55 5.41 -1.60
C ARG A 21 6.75 4.87 -0.19
N LEU A 22 7.44 3.76 -0.09
CA LEU A 22 7.71 3.10 1.18
C LEU A 22 9.21 2.86 1.33
N TYR A 23 9.64 2.56 2.56
CA TYR A 23 11.03 2.24 2.81
C TYR A 23 11.26 0.72 2.77
N LEU A 24 12.31 0.32 2.08
CA LEU A 24 12.79 -1.06 2.06
C LEU A 24 14.28 -0.95 1.77
N ASP A 25 15.08 -0.75 2.82
CA ASP A 25 16.49 -0.39 2.78
C ASP A 25 16.66 1.03 2.21
N GLU A 26 15.94 1.37 1.17
CA GLU A 26 15.89 2.71 0.59
C GLU A 26 14.45 2.99 0.14
N PRO A 27 14.10 4.24 -0.12
CA PRO A 27 12.76 4.56 -0.60
C PRO A 27 12.48 3.90 -1.95
N HIS A 28 11.29 3.26 -2.07
CA HIS A 28 10.87 2.75 -3.35
C HIS A 28 9.35 2.72 -3.46
N TYR A 29 8.85 2.60 -4.67
CA TYR A 29 7.42 2.66 -4.93
C TYR A 29 6.83 1.27 -5.09
N VAL A 30 5.65 1.08 -4.50
CA VAL A 30 4.89 -0.15 -4.63
C VAL A 30 3.44 0.19 -4.97
N LEU A 31 2.66 -0.82 -5.36
CA LEU A 31 1.26 -0.66 -5.67
C LEU A 31 0.43 -1.42 -4.63
N LEU A 32 -0.48 -0.73 -3.96
CA LEU A 32 -1.43 -1.35 -3.05
C LEU A 32 -2.68 -1.69 -3.86
N THR A 33 -3.18 -2.91 -3.74
CA THR A 33 -4.27 -3.40 -4.57
C THR A 33 -5.50 -3.87 -3.79
N GLY A 34 -5.42 -3.98 -2.49
CA GLY A 34 -6.56 -4.36 -1.66
C GLY A 34 -6.23 -4.30 -0.18
N GLU A 35 -7.25 -4.42 0.65
CA GLU A 35 -7.10 -4.45 2.09
C GLU A 35 -8.24 -5.26 2.71
N HIS A 36 -7.90 -6.15 3.64
CA HIS A 36 -8.87 -6.97 4.34
C HIS A 36 -8.43 -7.13 5.80
N ASP A 37 -9.27 -6.69 6.73
CA ASP A 37 -9.03 -6.86 8.16
C ASP A 37 -7.64 -6.40 8.64
N GLY A 38 -7.20 -5.26 8.12
CA GLY A 38 -5.92 -4.67 8.52
C GLY A 38 -4.71 -5.25 7.82
N VAL A 39 -4.90 -6.11 6.82
CA VAL A 39 -3.82 -6.66 6.00
C VAL A 39 -3.94 -6.12 4.59
N VAL A 40 -2.86 -5.56 4.08
CA VAL A 40 -2.84 -4.92 2.77
C VAL A 40 -2.26 -5.86 1.72
N GLU A 41 -2.95 -5.96 0.59
CA GLU A 41 -2.45 -6.66 -0.58
C GLU A 41 -1.59 -5.68 -1.39
N MET A 42 -0.35 -6.05 -1.62
CA MET A 42 0.63 -5.18 -2.26
C MET A 42 1.28 -5.88 -3.44
N PHE A 43 1.52 -5.13 -4.52
CA PHE A 43 2.43 -5.57 -5.57
C PHE A 43 3.73 -4.76 -5.41
N ASP A 44 4.80 -5.45 -5.07
CA ASP A 44 6.13 -4.88 -4.94
C ASP A 44 6.95 -5.37 -6.15
N PRO A 45 7.39 -4.48 -7.04
CA PRO A 45 8.14 -4.91 -8.22
C PRO A 45 9.54 -5.45 -7.90
N TYR A 46 10.00 -5.27 -6.64
CA TYR A 46 11.30 -5.78 -6.26
C TYR A 46 11.19 -7.29 -6.00
N TYR A 47 11.83 -8.10 -6.83
CA TYR A 47 11.75 -9.56 -6.70
C TYR A 47 12.37 -10.04 -5.39
N ARG A 48 11.70 -10.95 -4.72
CA ARG A 48 12.21 -11.56 -3.50
C ARG A 48 11.80 -13.03 -3.48
N ALA A 49 12.79 -13.91 -3.38
CA ALA A 49 12.56 -15.35 -3.29
C ALA A 49 12.48 -15.83 -1.84
N GLU A 50 13.11 -15.10 -0.91
CA GLU A 50 13.20 -15.53 0.47
C GLU A 50 12.16 -14.89 1.36
N SER A 51 11.69 -15.62 2.37
CA SER A 51 10.74 -15.09 3.35
C SER A 51 11.32 -13.88 4.09
N PHE A 52 10.44 -13.00 4.55
CA PHE A 52 10.84 -11.86 5.35
C PHE A 52 11.20 -12.31 6.77
N ASN A 53 12.05 -11.54 7.43
CA ASN A 53 12.34 -11.76 8.85
C ASN A 53 11.09 -11.51 9.70
N GLU A 54 10.25 -10.56 9.25
CA GLU A 54 8.96 -10.28 9.87
C GLU A 54 7.98 -11.39 9.48
N GLN A 55 7.53 -12.16 10.46
CA GLN A 55 6.72 -13.35 10.20
C GLN A 55 5.33 -13.03 9.66
N ASP A 56 4.83 -11.84 9.90
CA ASP A 56 3.51 -11.42 9.44
C ASP A 56 3.52 -10.66 8.11
N ILE A 57 4.68 -10.52 7.49
CA ILE A 57 4.78 -10.06 6.10
C ILE A 57 4.96 -11.30 5.23
N LEU A 58 4.00 -11.55 4.35
CA LEU A 58 3.97 -12.80 3.58
C LEU A 58 4.24 -12.57 2.11
N LEU A 59 4.99 -13.49 1.51
CA LEU A 59 5.15 -13.54 0.06
C LEU A 59 3.97 -14.28 -0.52
N VAL A 60 3.42 -13.77 -1.62
CA VAL A 60 2.33 -14.39 -2.36
C VAL A 60 2.85 -14.75 -3.75
N THR A 61 2.70 -16.01 -4.14
CA THR A 61 3.26 -16.50 -5.40
C THR A 61 2.21 -16.93 -6.42
N ASP A 62 0.94 -17.01 -6.03
CA ASP A 62 -0.15 -17.46 -6.90
C ASP A 62 -0.90 -16.32 -7.60
N ARG A 63 -0.58 -15.06 -7.27
CA ARG A 63 -1.23 -13.89 -7.84
C ARG A 63 -0.22 -12.78 -8.15
N GLU A 64 0.96 -13.15 -8.58
CA GLU A 64 2.11 -12.25 -8.67
C GLU A 64 1.91 -11.00 -9.52
N THR A 65 0.94 -11.00 -10.44
CA THR A 65 0.69 -9.85 -11.30
C THR A 65 -0.17 -8.78 -10.62
N SER A 66 -0.83 -9.10 -9.51
CA SER A 66 -1.69 -8.14 -8.82
C SER A 66 -1.35 -8.00 -7.34
N CYS A 67 -0.75 -9.04 -6.75
CA CYS A 67 -0.43 -9.04 -5.34
C CYS A 67 0.70 -10.04 -5.11
N ASN A 68 1.83 -9.60 -4.64
CA ASN A 68 2.94 -10.51 -4.31
C ASN A 68 3.42 -10.35 -2.86
N ARG A 69 2.75 -9.52 -2.07
CA ARG A 69 3.01 -9.36 -0.64
C ARG A 69 1.70 -9.16 0.11
N LEU A 70 1.63 -9.68 1.32
CA LEU A 70 0.57 -9.36 2.27
C LEU A 70 1.26 -8.69 3.46
N VAL A 71 0.88 -7.46 3.78
CA VAL A 71 1.57 -6.64 4.77
C VAL A 71 0.55 -6.03 5.73
N PRO A 72 0.67 -6.27 7.05
CA PRO A 72 -0.20 -5.62 8.02
C PRO A 72 -0.08 -4.10 7.99
N GLU A 73 -1.21 -3.40 8.20
CA GLU A 73 -1.26 -1.94 8.15
C GLU A 73 -0.26 -1.25 9.08
N GLN A 74 0.04 -1.85 10.20
CA GLN A 74 0.93 -1.25 11.20
C GLN A 74 2.32 -0.93 10.67
N TYR A 75 2.81 -1.67 9.68
CA TYR A 75 4.12 -1.39 9.09
C TYR A 75 4.11 -0.08 8.32
N PHE A 76 3.02 0.21 7.62
CA PHE A 76 2.92 1.42 6.81
C PHE A 76 2.92 2.69 7.67
N ASN A 77 2.33 2.62 8.85
CA ASN A 77 2.11 3.81 9.68
C ASN A 77 3.33 4.27 10.49
N GLN A 78 4.44 3.54 10.39
CA GLN A 78 5.65 3.93 11.10
C GLN A 78 6.25 5.21 10.52
N GLU A 79 6.74 6.08 11.39
CA GLU A 79 7.36 7.35 10.99
C GLU A 79 8.85 7.21 10.71
N GLY A 80 9.45 6.12 11.14
CA GLY A 80 10.86 5.83 10.86
C GLY A 80 11.04 5.17 9.50
N GLU A 81 12.29 4.89 9.13
CA GLU A 81 12.61 4.25 7.86
C GLU A 81 12.67 2.74 8.03
N THR A 82 11.63 2.17 8.63
CA THR A 82 11.51 0.72 8.85
C THR A 82 10.82 0.07 7.66
N ILE A 83 10.86 -1.26 7.59
CA ILE A 83 10.35 -2.00 6.44
C ILE A 83 8.90 -1.61 6.10
N TYR A 84 8.69 -1.27 4.86
CA TYR A 84 7.40 -0.86 4.30
C TYR A 84 6.73 0.34 4.99
N ALA A 85 7.48 1.13 5.74
CA ALA A 85 6.96 2.32 6.40
C ALA A 85 6.76 3.46 5.40
N LEU A 86 5.70 4.24 5.61
CA LEU A 86 5.52 5.51 4.89
C LEU A 86 6.57 6.53 5.33
N GLY A 87 7.10 6.37 6.53
CA GLY A 87 8.14 7.24 7.06
C GLY A 87 7.63 8.57 7.58
N PRO A 88 8.52 9.58 7.67
CA PRO A 88 8.14 10.90 8.20
C PRO A 88 6.98 11.52 7.43
N PHE A 89 6.08 12.19 8.13
CA PHE A 89 4.88 12.76 7.53
C PHE A 89 5.16 13.67 6.34
N GLU A 90 6.22 14.47 6.42
CA GLU A 90 6.53 15.44 5.37
C GLU A 90 6.97 14.80 4.07
N GLY A 91 7.44 13.56 4.13
CA GLY A 91 7.95 12.87 2.95
C GLY A 91 7.00 11.86 2.35
N ARG A 92 5.81 11.72 2.91
CA ARG A 92 4.86 10.69 2.45
C ARG A 92 4.26 11.05 1.09
N GLU A 93 4.21 10.06 0.22
CA GLU A 93 3.63 10.20 -1.11
C GLU A 93 2.71 9.04 -1.41
N ALA A 94 1.52 9.36 -1.89
CA ALA A 94 0.58 8.36 -2.38
C ALA A 94 -0.22 8.92 -3.54
N VAL A 95 -0.44 8.10 -4.57
CA VAL A 95 -1.27 8.47 -5.71
C VAL A 95 -2.37 7.43 -5.85
N ILE A 96 -3.60 7.89 -5.78
CA ILE A 96 -4.77 7.04 -5.85
C ILE A 96 -5.23 6.92 -7.31
N LEU A 97 -5.38 5.68 -7.77
CA LEU A 97 -5.77 5.38 -9.14
C LEU A 97 -7.10 4.65 -9.14
N PHE A 98 -8.04 5.11 -9.96
CA PHE A 98 -9.32 4.45 -10.13
C PHE A 98 -9.47 3.99 -11.57
N ASN A 99 -10.15 2.87 -11.78
CA ASN A 99 -10.50 2.41 -13.12
C ASN A 99 -11.86 2.98 -13.54
N GLY A 100 -12.28 2.76 -14.75
CA GLY A 100 -13.55 3.29 -15.27
C GLY A 100 -14.81 2.73 -14.61
N ARG A 101 -14.68 1.71 -13.76
CA ARG A 101 -15.80 1.13 -13.02
C ARG A 101 -15.88 1.67 -11.61
N THR A 102 -14.89 2.41 -11.15
CA THR A 102 -14.86 2.95 -9.80
C THR A 102 -15.85 4.11 -9.73
N LYS A 103 -16.72 4.08 -8.73
CA LYS A 103 -17.67 5.17 -8.55
C LYS A 103 -16.98 6.32 -7.84
N LEU A 104 -16.85 7.44 -8.54
CA LEU A 104 -16.17 8.62 -8.01
C LEU A 104 -17.17 9.62 -7.47
N GLU A 105 -16.76 10.34 -6.43
CA GLU A 105 -17.50 11.44 -5.85
C GLU A 105 -16.62 12.68 -5.93
N PRO A 106 -17.18 13.88 -6.19
CA PRO A 106 -16.35 15.08 -6.38
C PRO A 106 -15.33 15.32 -5.29
N GLU A 107 -15.71 15.16 -4.04
CA GLU A 107 -14.80 15.38 -2.90
C GLU A 107 -13.76 14.29 -2.73
N LYS A 108 -13.83 13.21 -3.49
CA LYS A 108 -12.93 12.06 -3.39
C LYS A 108 -12.19 11.76 -4.69
N THR A 109 -12.31 12.67 -5.68
CA THR A 109 -11.61 12.48 -6.95
C THR A 109 -10.27 13.16 -6.97
N ILE A 110 -9.90 13.73 -5.87
CA ILE A 110 -8.64 14.41 -5.76
C ILE A 110 -7.54 13.41 -5.51
N GLU A 111 -6.57 13.44 -6.38
CA GLU A 111 -5.54 12.51 -6.23
C GLU A 111 -4.50 12.97 -5.34
N TYR A 112 -4.25 12.54 -4.48
CA TYR A 112 -3.25 12.76 -3.59
C TYR A 112 -2.69 12.15 -2.82
N PHE A 113 -2.15 12.49 -2.03
CA PHE A 113 -1.07 12.48 -1.32
C PHE A 113 -1.18 12.33 0.04
N ILE A 114 -0.41 11.60 0.61
CA ILE A 114 -0.58 11.45 1.92
C ILE A 114 0.65 11.20 2.68
#